data_9d19cf412fadb1636359d656fe7004cc
#
_entry.id   9d19cf412fadb1636359d656fe7004cc
#
_cell.length_a   1.000
_cell.length_b   1.000
_cell.length_c   1.000
_cell.angle_alpha   90.00
_cell.angle_beta   90.00
_cell.angle_gamma   90.00
#
_symmetry.space_group_name_H-M   'P 1'
#
loop_
_entity.id
_entity.type
_entity.pdbx_description
1 polymer ?
#
loop_
_entity_poly.entity_id
_entity_poly.type
_entity_poly.pdbx_seq_one_letter_code
_entity_poly.pdbx_strand_id
1 'polypeptide(L)'
;LRALQGAAQWCAEPDNHREAAKLLAQPRYLNLPAMKIGHGLSGRLDVGAGAMVAVEDFFVPAAHHATFPSATYAMWFYSQMVRWADVAHTAANVDRARASFRPDLYRSALGTLAADLPPDDSPLGPTSFFDAKPFDPTDVAVYIASQRPYA
;
A
#
# COMPACT_ATOMS: atom_id res chain seq x y z
N LEU A 1 -6.94 -11.93 9.20
CA LEU A 1 -5.63 -11.29 9.03
C LEU A 1 -4.53 -12.34 8.76
N ARG A 2 -4.37 -13.41 9.56
CA ARG A 2 -3.35 -14.45 9.32
C ARG A 2 -3.44 -15.06 7.93
N ALA A 3 -4.63 -15.37 7.45
CA ALA A 3 -4.82 -15.92 6.10
C ALA A 3 -4.41 -14.92 5.01
N LEU A 4 -4.71 -13.62 5.19
CA LEU A 4 -4.27 -12.56 4.26
C LEU A 4 -2.75 -12.41 4.26
N GLN A 5 -2.11 -12.45 5.43
CA GLN A 5 -0.66 -12.39 5.53
C GLN A 5 -0.02 -13.61 4.85
N GLY A 6 -0.55 -14.82 5.09
CA GLY A 6 -0.07 -16.03 4.43
C GLY A 6 -0.25 -15.97 2.91
N ALA A 7 -1.38 -15.47 2.44
CA ALA A 7 -1.62 -15.27 1.01
C ALA A 7 -0.66 -14.25 0.39
N ALA A 8 -0.39 -13.13 1.09
CA ALA A 8 0.56 -12.13 0.64
C ALA A 8 1.99 -12.70 0.52
N GLN A 9 2.42 -13.45 1.54
CA GLN A 9 3.72 -14.14 1.51
C GLN A 9 3.78 -15.17 0.37
N TRP A 10 2.74 -15.97 0.19
CA TRP A 10 2.67 -16.94 -0.90
C TRP A 10 2.73 -16.27 -2.27
N CYS A 11 2.03 -15.13 -2.45
CA CYS A 11 2.08 -14.34 -3.68
C CYS A 11 3.42 -13.63 -3.90
N ALA A 12 4.22 -13.41 -2.87
CA ALA A 12 5.54 -12.81 -2.99
C ALA A 12 6.57 -13.75 -3.59
N GLU A 13 6.33 -15.07 -3.53
CA GLU A 13 7.22 -16.09 -4.08
C GLU A 13 7.07 -16.19 -5.61
N PRO A 14 8.12 -15.91 -6.41
CA PRO A 14 8.04 -15.93 -7.87
C PRO A 14 7.54 -17.27 -8.44
N ASP A 15 7.88 -18.39 -7.80
CA ASP A 15 7.47 -19.72 -8.22
C ASP A 15 5.94 -19.92 -8.19
N ASN A 16 5.25 -19.13 -7.34
CA ASN A 16 3.80 -19.18 -7.22
C ASN A 16 3.07 -18.28 -8.23
N HIS A 17 3.76 -17.37 -8.91
CA HIS A 17 3.12 -16.41 -9.84
C HIS A 17 2.34 -17.10 -10.96
N ARG A 18 2.82 -18.26 -11.45
CA ARG A 18 2.12 -19.03 -12.48
C ARG A 18 0.79 -19.57 -11.98
N GLU A 19 0.74 -20.06 -10.75
CA GLU A 19 -0.48 -20.58 -10.15
C GLU A 19 -1.44 -19.46 -9.79
N ALA A 20 -0.93 -18.38 -9.18
CA ALA A 20 -1.71 -17.18 -8.91
C ALA A 20 -2.36 -16.61 -10.18
N ALA A 21 -1.60 -16.54 -11.29
CA ALA A 21 -2.12 -16.05 -12.56
C ALA A 21 -3.25 -16.95 -13.10
N LYS A 22 -3.13 -18.28 -13.01
CA LYS A 22 -4.18 -19.22 -13.41
C LYS A 22 -5.43 -19.09 -12.55
N LEU A 23 -5.27 -18.92 -11.24
CA LEU A 23 -6.36 -18.73 -10.30
C LEU A 23 -7.12 -17.44 -10.63
N LEU A 24 -6.41 -16.32 -10.77
CA LEU A 24 -6.98 -15.01 -11.05
C LEU A 24 -7.60 -14.90 -12.45
N ALA A 25 -7.15 -15.71 -13.41
CA ALA A 25 -7.70 -15.75 -14.77
C ALA A 25 -9.14 -16.30 -14.85
N GLN A 26 -9.59 -16.99 -13.81
CA GLN A 26 -10.94 -17.57 -13.81
C GLN A 26 -12.03 -16.50 -13.94
N PRO A 27 -13.18 -16.80 -14.61
CA PRO A 27 -14.27 -15.84 -14.83
C PRO A 27 -14.82 -15.21 -13.54
N ARG A 28 -14.78 -15.92 -12.43
CA ARG A 28 -15.23 -15.43 -11.10
C ARG A 28 -14.30 -14.38 -10.47
N TYR A 29 -13.11 -14.15 -11.06
CA TYR A 29 -12.14 -13.16 -10.59
C TYR A 29 -11.89 -12.11 -11.69
N LEU A 30 -10.71 -12.10 -12.32
CA LEU A 30 -10.38 -11.07 -13.30
C LEU A 30 -10.88 -11.36 -14.72
N ASN A 31 -11.13 -12.62 -15.06
CA ASN A 31 -11.54 -13.03 -16.41
C ASN A 31 -10.59 -12.49 -17.51
N LEU A 32 -9.31 -12.52 -17.28
CA LEU A 32 -8.26 -12.08 -18.18
C LEU A 32 -7.33 -13.25 -18.53
N PRO A 33 -6.60 -13.19 -19.67
CA PRO A 33 -5.61 -14.21 -20.00
C PRO A 33 -4.55 -14.34 -18.89
N ALA A 34 -4.29 -15.58 -18.42
CA ALA A 34 -3.33 -15.84 -17.35
C ALA A 34 -1.92 -15.31 -17.66
N MET A 35 -1.52 -15.28 -18.94
CA MET A 35 -0.25 -14.71 -19.36
C MET A 35 -0.15 -13.22 -19.04
N LYS A 36 -1.20 -12.42 -19.29
CA LYS A 36 -1.24 -10.99 -18.97
C LYS A 36 -1.14 -10.74 -17.47
N ILE A 37 -1.87 -11.53 -16.69
CA ILE A 37 -1.81 -11.48 -15.23
C ILE A 37 -0.40 -11.84 -14.75
N GLY A 38 0.20 -12.91 -15.30
CA GLY A 38 1.56 -13.35 -14.95
C GLY A 38 2.62 -12.28 -15.23
N HIS A 39 2.47 -11.51 -16.31
CA HIS A 39 3.35 -10.36 -16.59
C HIS A 39 3.25 -9.31 -15.46
N GLY A 40 2.04 -8.95 -15.03
CA GLY A 40 1.86 -8.02 -13.91
C GLY A 40 2.47 -8.53 -12.60
N LEU A 41 2.22 -9.81 -12.26
CA LEU A 41 2.79 -10.40 -11.04
C LEU A 41 4.32 -10.45 -11.04
N SER A 42 4.94 -10.62 -12.21
CA SER A 42 6.41 -10.65 -12.37
C SER A 42 7.03 -9.26 -12.64
N GLY A 43 6.25 -8.19 -12.60
CA GLY A 43 6.72 -6.83 -12.89
C GLY A 43 7.14 -6.62 -14.35
N ARG A 44 6.70 -7.46 -15.28
CA ARG A 44 6.98 -7.33 -16.72
C ARG A 44 5.77 -6.78 -17.45
N LEU A 45 5.80 -5.50 -17.75
CA LEU A 45 4.67 -4.77 -18.33
C LEU A 45 4.80 -4.65 -19.84
N ASP A 46 3.74 -5.00 -20.55
CA ASP A 46 3.58 -4.70 -21.97
C ASP A 46 3.17 -3.22 -22.12
N VAL A 47 4.07 -2.41 -22.67
CA VAL A 47 3.84 -0.97 -22.88
C VAL A 47 3.41 -0.66 -24.30
N GLY A 48 3.04 -1.67 -25.08
CA GLY A 48 2.60 -1.56 -26.45
C GLY A 48 3.72 -1.76 -27.48
N ALA A 49 3.32 -1.89 -28.74
CA ALA A 49 4.23 -2.13 -29.88
C ALA A 49 5.19 -3.34 -29.70
N GLY A 50 4.82 -4.32 -28.85
CA GLY A 50 5.65 -5.49 -28.52
C GLY A 50 6.79 -5.21 -27.55
N ALA A 51 6.85 -4.02 -26.95
CA ALA A 51 7.88 -3.66 -25.98
C ALA A 51 7.46 -4.10 -24.57
N MET A 52 8.40 -4.74 -23.86
CA MET A 52 8.24 -5.12 -22.44
C MET A 52 9.19 -4.31 -21.58
N VAL A 53 8.66 -3.76 -20.49
CA VAL A 53 9.43 -3.00 -19.49
C VAL A 53 9.39 -3.78 -18.17
N ALA A 54 10.54 -3.89 -17.50
CA ALA A 54 10.63 -4.42 -16.15
C ALA A 54 10.43 -3.28 -15.14
N VAL A 55 9.56 -3.50 -14.15
CA VAL A 55 9.31 -2.61 -13.03
C VAL A 55 9.42 -3.46 -11.76
N GLU A 56 10.53 -3.31 -11.02
CA GLU A 56 10.89 -4.20 -9.91
C GLU A 56 9.89 -4.19 -8.76
N ASP A 57 9.30 -3.03 -8.49
CA ASP A 57 8.37 -2.81 -7.38
C ASP A 57 6.90 -2.68 -7.83
N PHE A 58 6.56 -3.20 -9.02
CA PHE A 58 5.18 -3.19 -9.53
C PHE A 58 4.21 -4.04 -8.69
N PHE A 59 4.68 -5.17 -8.17
CA PHE A 59 3.89 -6.06 -7.33
C PHE A 59 4.64 -6.40 -6.05
N VAL A 60 4.27 -5.74 -4.96
CA VAL A 60 4.91 -5.86 -3.64
C VAL A 60 3.87 -6.32 -2.60
N PRO A 61 3.49 -7.62 -2.58
CA PRO A 61 2.41 -8.09 -1.72
C PRO A 61 2.81 -8.21 -0.24
N ALA A 62 4.07 -8.48 0.08
CA ALA A 62 4.51 -8.76 1.44
C ALA A 62 5.78 -8.02 1.87
N ALA A 63 6.69 -7.69 0.93
CA ALA A 63 7.93 -7.00 1.26
C ALA A 63 7.66 -5.60 1.86
N HIS A 64 8.63 -5.07 2.62
CA HIS A 64 8.54 -3.74 3.25
C HIS A 64 7.29 -3.54 4.12
N HIS A 65 6.80 -4.62 4.74
CA HIS A 65 5.58 -4.60 5.57
C HIS A 65 4.33 -4.10 4.82
N ALA A 66 4.22 -4.38 3.51
CA ALA A 66 3.17 -3.86 2.63
C ALA A 66 1.73 -4.14 3.13
N THR A 67 1.52 -5.19 3.93
CA THR A 67 0.22 -5.52 4.53
C THR A 67 -0.03 -4.85 5.89
N PHE A 68 0.96 -4.16 6.45
CA PHE A 68 0.85 -3.54 7.77
C PHE A 68 0.06 -2.23 7.70
N PRO A 69 -1.05 -2.10 8.45
CA PRO A 69 -1.89 -0.90 8.43
C PRO A 69 -1.29 0.18 9.34
N SER A 70 -0.16 0.77 8.96
CA SER A 70 0.48 1.85 9.72
C SER A 70 -0.42 3.08 9.80
N ALA A 71 -0.52 3.67 10.99
CA ALA A 71 -1.24 4.93 11.21
C ALA A 71 -0.66 6.08 10.36
N THR A 72 0.62 6.03 10.04
CA THR A 72 1.27 7.01 9.16
C THR A 72 0.62 7.07 7.79
N TYR A 73 0.34 5.93 7.17
CA TYR A 73 -0.33 5.90 5.86
C TYR A 73 -1.77 6.41 5.97
N ALA A 74 -2.50 6.08 7.04
CA ALA A 74 -3.84 6.63 7.27
C ALA A 74 -3.81 8.17 7.31
N MET A 75 -2.83 8.75 8.02
CA MET A 75 -2.65 10.18 8.13
C MET A 75 -2.18 10.82 6.81
N TRP A 76 -1.36 10.11 6.04
CA TRP A 76 -0.97 10.58 4.72
C TRP A 76 -2.17 10.61 3.76
N PHE A 77 -2.98 9.55 3.69
CA PHE A 77 -4.21 9.55 2.88
C PHE A 77 -5.16 10.67 3.29
N TYR A 78 -5.34 10.88 4.60
CA TYR A 78 -6.13 11.99 5.10
C TYR A 78 -5.61 13.34 4.61
N SER A 79 -4.29 13.55 4.62
CA SER A 79 -3.68 14.79 4.13
C SER A 79 -4.00 15.05 2.65
N GLN A 80 -4.04 13.99 1.83
CA GLN A 80 -4.41 14.11 0.42
C GLN A 80 -5.91 14.44 0.24
N MET A 81 -6.79 13.82 1.04
CA MET A 81 -8.22 14.15 1.02
C MET A 81 -8.49 15.61 1.40
N VAL A 82 -7.73 16.16 2.37
CA VAL A 82 -7.79 17.60 2.70
C VAL A 82 -7.28 18.44 1.54
N ARG A 83 -6.15 18.05 0.92
CA ARG A 83 -5.58 18.75 -0.25
C ARG A 83 -6.55 18.82 -1.43
N TRP A 84 -7.35 17.78 -1.65
CA TRP A 84 -8.35 17.72 -2.72
C TRP A 84 -9.69 18.30 -2.33
N ALA A 85 -9.81 18.90 -1.15
CA ALA A 85 -11.02 19.47 -0.59
C ALA A 85 -12.18 18.47 -0.36
N ASP A 86 -11.88 17.16 -0.30
CA ASP A 86 -12.87 16.13 0.01
C ASP A 86 -13.32 16.20 1.47
N VAL A 87 -12.40 16.58 2.37
CA VAL A 87 -12.67 16.75 3.81
C VAL A 87 -12.00 17.99 4.37
N ALA A 88 -12.64 18.62 5.34
CA ALA A 88 -12.06 19.74 6.07
C ALA A 88 -10.98 19.25 7.05
N HIS A 89 -9.91 20.05 7.21
CA HIS A 89 -8.90 19.79 8.23
C HIS A 89 -9.43 20.21 9.60
N THR A 90 -9.86 19.23 10.41
CA THR A 90 -10.37 19.43 11.77
C THR A 90 -9.79 18.37 12.72
N ALA A 91 -9.73 18.69 14.02
CA ALA A 91 -9.27 17.71 15.03
C ALA A 91 -10.11 16.41 14.97
N ALA A 92 -11.42 16.51 14.84
CA ALA A 92 -12.29 15.34 14.74
C ALA A 92 -12.00 14.46 13.52
N ASN A 93 -11.65 15.03 12.38
CA ASN A 93 -11.29 14.28 11.18
C ASN A 93 -9.88 13.68 11.29
N VAL A 94 -8.95 14.36 11.94
CA VAL A 94 -7.62 13.81 12.30
C VAL A 94 -7.78 12.55 13.16
N ASP A 95 -8.59 12.62 14.22
CA ASP A 95 -8.82 11.47 15.11
C ASP A 95 -9.48 10.30 14.38
N ARG A 96 -10.47 10.56 13.53
CA ARG A 96 -11.12 9.54 12.71
C ARG A 96 -10.16 8.88 11.73
N ALA A 97 -9.33 9.68 11.06
CA ALA A 97 -8.34 9.16 10.13
C ALA A 97 -7.33 8.26 10.85
N ARG A 98 -6.80 8.70 11.97
CA ARG A 98 -5.87 7.93 12.80
C ARG A 98 -6.48 6.60 13.28
N ALA A 99 -7.76 6.61 13.66
CA ALA A 99 -8.48 5.43 14.14
C ALA A 99 -8.93 4.49 13.01
N SER A 100 -8.85 4.90 11.74
CA SER A 100 -9.32 4.09 10.60
C SER A 100 -8.42 2.87 10.33
N PHE A 101 -7.13 3.01 10.57
CA PHE A 101 -6.18 1.89 10.49
C PHE A 101 -5.99 1.31 11.90
N ARG A 102 -5.86 0.00 11.97
CA ARG A 102 -5.85 -0.72 13.24
C ARG A 102 -4.61 -1.62 13.36
N PRO A 103 -3.41 -0.99 13.54
CA PRO A 103 -2.17 -1.74 13.74
C PRO A 103 -2.23 -2.63 15.00
N ASP A 104 -2.96 -2.21 16.02
CA ASP A 104 -3.22 -2.98 17.25
C ASP A 104 -3.88 -4.34 16.95
N LEU A 105 -4.92 -4.36 16.12
CA LEU A 105 -5.59 -5.60 15.70
C LEU A 105 -4.69 -6.47 14.82
N TYR A 106 -3.89 -5.83 13.97
CA TYR A 106 -2.95 -6.53 13.09
C TYR A 106 -1.88 -7.25 13.93
N ARG A 107 -1.24 -6.55 14.88
CA ARG A 107 -0.25 -7.12 15.80
C ARG A 107 -0.84 -8.24 16.64
N SER A 108 -2.02 -8.02 17.22
CA SER A 108 -2.72 -9.03 18.02
C SER A 108 -3.02 -10.29 17.21
N ALA A 109 -3.46 -10.15 15.96
CA ALA A 109 -3.80 -11.28 15.11
C ALA A 109 -2.58 -12.09 14.68
N LEU A 110 -1.45 -11.44 14.40
CA LEU A 110 -0.22 -12.10 13.91
C LEU A 110 0.64 -12.65 15.06
N GLY A 111 0.59 -12.07 16.24
CA GLY A 111 1.40 -12.49 17.40
C GLY A 111 2.90 -12.40 17.10
N THR A 112 3.63 -13.51 17.24
CA THR A 112 5.08 -13.55 17.00
C THR A 112 5.49 -13.20 15.56
N LEU A 113 4.62 -13.39 14.57
CA LEU A 113 4.86 -12.99 13.18
C LEU A 113 4.90 -11.45 12.99
N ALA A 114 4.51 -10.70 14.01
CA ALA A 114 4.52 -9.24 14.02
C ALA A 114 5.74 -8.65 14.75
N ALA A 115 6.73 -9.46 15.12
CA ALA A 115 7.88 -9.02 15.95
C ALA A 115 8.70 -7.92 15.26
N ASP A 116 8.88 -8.02 13.95
CA ASP A 116 9.74 -7.11 13.17
C ASP A 116 8.98 -5.92 12.56
N LEU A 117 7.70 -5.74 12.92
CA LEU A 117 6.93 -4.61 12.41
C LEU A 117 7.42 -3.27 12.98
N PRO A 118 7.46 -2.22 12.16
CA PRO A 118 7.85 -0.89 12.61
C PRO A 118 6.85 -0.32 13.62
N PRO A 119 7.20 0.75 14.37
CA PRO A 119 6.21 1.51 15.15
C PRO A 119 5.02 1.94 14.29
N ASP A 120 3.85 2.09 14.95
CA ASP A 120 2.57 2.34 14.27
C ASP A 120 2.52 3.67 13.52
N ASP A 121 3.33 4.64 13.95
CA ASP A 121 3.36 6.03 13.51
C ASP A 121 4.76 6.48 13.07
N SER A 122 5.58 5.58 12.56
CA SER A 122 6.91 5.92 12.04
C SER A 122 6.84 6.98 10.95
N PRO A 123 7.62 8.07 11.02
CA PRO A 123 7.70 9.06 9.95
C PRO A 123 8.23 8.44 8.64
N LEU A 124 7.84 9.02 7.50
CA LEU A 124 8.28 8.62 6.18
C LEU A 124 9.28 9.64 5.63
N GLY A 125 10.42 9.13 5.16
CA GLY A 125 11.45 9.95 4.55
C GLY A 125 11.05 10.53 3.18
N PRO A 126 11.86 11.44 2.62
CA PRO A 126 11.55 12.12 1.36
C PRO A 126 11.53 11.19 0.13
N THR A 127 12.11 10.00 0.24
CA THR A 127 12.09 9.00 -0.84
C THR A 127 10.84 8.13 -0.84
N SER A 128 9.96 8.27 0.16
CA SER A 128 8.76 7.44 0.29
C SER A 128 7.63 7.85 -0.66
N PHE A 129 7.66 9.09 -1.17
CA PHE A 129 6.60 9.63 -2.04
C PHE A 129 7.18 10.38 -3.24
N PHE A 130 6.36 10.48 -4.30
CA PHE A 130 6.75 11.13 -5.56
C PHE A 130 7.03 12.63 -5.44
N ASP A 131 6.52 13.30 -4.40
CA ASP A 131 6.76 14.73 -4.13
C ASP A 131 8.08 15.00 -3.39
N ALA A 132 8.80 13.93 -3.05
CA ALA A 132 10.07 13.97 -2.32
C ALA A 132 10.02 14.76 -1.00
N LYS A 133 8.84 14.84 -0.36
CA LYS A 133 8.66 15.51 0.93
C LYS A 133 8.60 14.49 2.06
N PRO A 134 9.29 14.76 3.19
CA PRO A 134 9.11 13.94 4.38
C PRO A 134 7.69 14.11 4.93
N PHE A 135 7.16 13.06 5.52
CA PHE A 135 5.85 13.06 6.16
C PHE A 135 5.97 12.62 7.62
N ASP A 136 5.56 13.49 8.53
CA ASP A 136 5.42 13.20 9.95
C ASP A 136 3.93 13.06 10.29
N PRO A 137 3.46 11.89 10.73
CA PRO A 137 2.05 11.68 11.08
C PRO A 137 1.62 12.44 12.35
N THR A 138 2.56 12.97 13.13
CA THR A 138 2.27 13.78 14.32
C THR A 138 2.01 15.25 13.99
N ASP A 139 2.51 15.73 12.85
CA ASP A 139 2.32 17.12 12.39
C ASP A 139 1.80 17.20 10.94
N VAL A 140 0.63 16.63 10.74
CA VAL A 140 -0.06 16.61 9.44
C VAL A 140 -0.34 18.00 8.89
N ALA A 141 -0.56 18.99 9.78
CA ALA A 141 -0.87 20.36 9.37
C ALA A 141 0.29 21.00 8.59
N VAL A 142 1.53 20.77 9.01
CA VAL A 142 2.73 21.24 8.30
C VAL A 142 2.82 20.62 6.91
N TYR A 143 2.56 19.32 6.79
CA TYR A 143 2.58 18.67 5.49
C TYR A 143 1.49 19.21 4.57
N ILE A 144 0.24 19.36 5.04
CA ILE A 144 -0.87 19.95 4.28
C ILE A 144 -0.51 21.36 3.80
N ALA A 145 0.03 22.21 4.69
CA ALA A 145 0.43 23.57 4.33
C ALA A 145 1.55 23.61 3.27
N SER A 146 2.38 22.57 3.20
CA SER A 146 3.46 22.44 2.21
C SER A 146 2.96 22.01 0.82
N GLN A 147 1.71 21.51 0.72
CA GLN A 147 1.13 21.03 -0.53
C GLN A 147 0.46 22.19 -1.29
N ARG A 148 0.49 22.12 -2.63
CA ARG A 148 -0.33 23.04 -3.42
C ARG A 148 -1.79 22.58 -3.34
N PRO A 149 -2.75 23.49 -3.04
CA PRO A 149 -4.17 23.15 -3.12
C PRO A 149 -4.50 22.67 -4.52
N TYR A 150 -5.35 21.68 -4.64
CA TYR A 150 -5.95 21.33 -5.92
C TYR A 150 -7.07 22.35 -6.15
N ALA A 151 -6.86 23.28 -7.08
CA ALA A 151 -7.86 24.26 -7.48
C ALA A 151 -8.81 23.66 -8.51
#